data_ebaf1c2fbe74ce305bb2ee5898bf529b
#
_entry.id   ebaf1c2fbe74ce305bb2ee5898bf529b
#
_cell.length_a   1.000
_cell.length_b   1.000
_cell.length_c   1.000
_cell.angle_alpha   90.00
_cell.angle_beta   90.00
_cell.angle_gamma   90.00
#
_symmetry.space_group_name_H-M   'P 1'
#
loop_
_entity.id
_entity.type
_entity.pdbx_description
1 polymer ?
#
loop_
_entity_poly.entity_id
_entity_poly.type
_entity_poly.pdbx_seq_one_letter_code
_entity_poly.pdbx_strand_id
1 'polypeptide(L)'
;MRTRLILLVEDDEAEAARIRACLQSRGEFCVDVAQTAEAALKWLAVMMPDAVLLDTTLPDLPAQEICRMMRSRSRTSGLPCIMLGDGRRGLRAIDGLSFGADDYVTKPFDIEELEARLRAVLRRPAPRPLEDGPAAFRGKHIDANFADVVVCVDGKRVSLTKRELLLLRVLVEQRNRTLSRNELSSAWGADARDCRVVDSAMWKLRRKLRSAGSQIETIVGFGYRFNEPTV
;
A
#
# COMPACT_ATOMS: atom_id res chain seq x y z
N MET A 1 15.97 9.85 19.32
CA MET A 1 15.04 9.39 18.26
C MET A 1 15.74 8.31 17.44
N ARG A 2 15.05 7.24 17.05
CA ARG A 2 15.65 6.21 16.18
C ARG A 2 15.73 6.77 14.76
N THR A 3 16.94 6.78 14.16
CA THR A 3 17.11 7.11 12.74
C THR A 3 16.42 6.06 11.88
N ARG A 4 15.61 6.47 10.91
CA ARG A 4 14.83 5.60 10.04
C ARG A 4 15.60 5.32 8.76
N LEU A 5 15.67 4.06 8.38
CA LEU A 5 16.37 3.61 7.18
C LEU A 5 15.43 3.66 5.98
N ILE A 6 15.82 4.40 4.96
CA ILE A 6 15.08 4.56 3.71
C ILE A 6 15.88 3.92 2.58
N LEU A 7 15.25 3.07 1.77
CA LEU A 7 15.82 2.61 0.51
C LEU A 7 15.31 3.52 -0.62
N LEU A 8 16.21 4.24 -1.26
CA LEU A 8 15.95 5.01 -2.47
C LEU A 8 16.36 4.19 -3.68
N VAL A 9 15.42 3.96 -4.60
CA VAL A 9 15.66 3.27 -5.87
C VAL A 9 15.55 4.31 -6.97
N GLU A 10 16.69 4.75 -7.50
CA GLU A 10 16.85 5.85 -8.44
C GLU A 10 18.10 5.63 -9.28
N ASP A 11 17.99 5.63 -10.60
CA ASP A 11 19.10 5.37 -11.52
C ASP A 11 19.90 6.65 -11.86
N ASP A 12 19.29 7.83 -11.73
CA ASP A 12 20.01 9.10 -11.87
C ASP A 12 20.83 9.39 -10.60
N GLU A 13 22.15 9.29 -10.73
CA GLU A 13 23.08 9.51 -9.61
C GLU A 13 22.99 10.94 -9.03
N ALA A 14 22.75 11.94 -9.86
CA ALA A 14 22.67 13.33 -9.40
C ALA A 14 21.37 13.55 -8.61
N GLU A 15 20.26 13.01 -9.08
CA GLU A 15 18.98 13.08 -8.38
C GLU A 15 19.03 12.25 -7.08
N ALA A 16 19.57 11.04 -7.11
CA ALA A 16 19.78 10.20 -5.94
C ALA A 16 20.63 10.90 -4.89
N ALA A 17 21.74 11.52 -5.29
CA ALA A 17 22.61 12.27 -4.37
C ALA A 17 21.89 13.48 -3.77
N ARG A 18 21.11 14.21 -4.56
CA ARG A 18 20.30 15.36 -4.10
C ARG A 18 19.26 14.91 -3.06
N ILE A 19 18.47 13.90 -3.38
CA ILE A 19 17.43 13.38 -2.46
C ILE A 19 18.08 12.88 -1.18
N ARG A 20 19.14 12.08 -1.28
CA ARG A 20 19.87 11.53 -0.13
C ARG A 20 20.41 12.63 0.78
N ALA A 21 21.13 13.62 0.22
CA ALA A 21 21.72 14.71 0.98
C ALA A 21 20.64 15.49 1.76
N CYS A 22 19.54 15.80 1.11
CA CYS A 22 18.46 16.56 1.72
C CYS A 22 17.75 15.74 2.83
N LEU A 23 17.39 14.49 2.59
CA LEU A 23 16.71 13.66 3.59
C LEU A 23 17.59 13.40 4.82
N GLN A 24 18.92 13.29 4.64
CA GLN A 24 19.85 13.05 5.73
C GLN A 24 20.21 14.32 6.52
N SER A 25 19.98 15.51 5.96
CA SER A 25 20.40 16.79 6.53
C SER A 25 19.90 17.04 7.96
N ARG A 26 18.75 16.54 8.31
CA ARG A 26 18.11 16.69 9.62
C ARG A 26 18.38 15.51 10.57
N GLY A 27 19.15 14.52 10.17
CA GLY A 27 19.51 13.35 11.00
C GLY A 27 18.35 12.38 11.32
N GLU A 28 17.15 12.62 10.77
CA GLU A 28 15.98 11.77 10.98
C GLU A 28 16.05 10.49 10.12
N PHE A 29 16.62 10.62 8.92
CA PHE A 29 16.69 9.54 7.95
C PHE A 29 18.13 9.13 7.65
N CYS A 30 18.33 7.84 7.41
CA CYS A 30 19.50 7.27 6.76
C CYS A 30 19.04 6.71 5.42
N VAL A 31 19.72 7.05 4.33
CA VAL A 31 19.29 6.69 2.98
C VAL A 31 20.34 5.82 2.31
N ASP A 32 19.94 4.58 2.00
CA ASP A 32 20.67 3.69 1.09
C ASP A 32 20.11 3.84 -0.33
N VAL A 33 20.99 3.78 -1.33
CA VAL A 33 20.63 3.97 -2.73
C VAL A 33 20.85 2.66 -3.50
N ALA A 34 19.86 2.28 -4.29
CA ALA A 34 19.95 1.24 -5.30
C ALA A 34 19.68 1.85 -6.67
N GLN A 35 20.58 1.68 -7.64
CA GLN A 35 20.47 2.28 -8.97
C GLN A 35 19.61 1.45 -9.95
N THR A 36 19.22 0.23 -9.56
CA THR A 36 18.43 -0.68 -10.37
C THR A 36 17.41 -1.42 -9.53
N ALA A 37 16.35 -1.91 -10.17
CA ALA A 37 15.37 -2.76 -9.53
C ALA A 37 15.98 -4.05 -8.98
N GLU A 38 16.91 -4.67 -9.73
CA GLU A 38 17.62 -5.88 -9.30
C GLU A 38 18.41 -5.63 -8.02
N ALA A 39 19.17 -4.52 -7.97
CA ALA A 39 19.93 -4.13 -6.78
C ALA A 39 18.99 -3.89 -5.58
N ALA A 40 17.87 -3.20 -5.78
CA ALA A 40 16.88 -2.97 -4.74
C ALA A 40 16.26 -4.28 -4.22
N LEU A 41 15.91 -5.21 -5.09
CA LEU A 41 15.36 -6.51 -4.70
C LEU A 41 16.39 -7.38 -3.95
N LYS A 42 17.67 -7.36 -4.35
CA LYS A 42 18.76 -8.02 -3.62
C LYS A 42 18.95 -7.38 -2.23
N TRP A 43 18.93 -6.06 -2.16
CA TRP A 43 19.03 -5.33 -0.90
C TRP A 43 17.87 -5.68 0.05
N LEU A 44 16.62 -5.69 -0.44
CA LEU A 44 15.43 -6.06 0.31
C LEU A 44 15.40 -7.53 0.77
N ALA A 45 16.15 -8.40 0.11
CA ALA A 45 16.28 -9.81 0.54
C ALA A 45 17.06 -9.94 1.85
N VAL A 46 18.01 -9.04 2.09
CA VAL A 46 18.95 -9.08 3.24
C VAL A 46 18.54 -8.07 4.30
N MET A 47 18.23 -6.85 3.90
CA MET A 47 17.91 -5.72 4.78
C MET A 47 16.42 -5.38 4.77
N MET A 48 15.98 -4.62 5.78
CA MET A 48 14.59 -4.17 5.90
C MET A 48 14.56 -2.67 6.20
N PRO A 49 14.22 -1.81 5.23
CA PRO A 49 14.10 -0.39 5.47
C PRO A 49 12.76 -0.08 6.15
N ASP A 50 12.65 1.13 6.69
CA ASP A 50 11.39 1.66 7.22
C ASP A 50 10.45 2.10 6.09
N ALA A 51 10.99 2.53 4.93
CA ALA A 51 10.23 2.83 3.71
C ALA A 51 11.09 2.69 2.45
N VAL A 52 10.43 2.61 1.28
CA VAL A 52 11.04 2.63 -0.05
C VAL A 52 10.56 3.88 -0.80
N LEU A 53 11.51 4.62 -1.37
CA LEU A 53 11.27 5.61 -2.42
C LEU A 53 11.64 4.96 -3.75
N LEU A 54 10.74 4.92 -4.69
CA LEU A 54 10.88 4.13 -5.91
C LEU A 54 10.65 4.99 -7.14
N ASP A 55 11.70 5.25 -7.90
CA ASP A 55 11.55 5.91 -9.19
C ASP A 55 10.75 5.05 -10.17
N THR A 56 9.95 5.72 -11.01
CA THR A 56 9.08 5.04 -11.98
C THR A 56 9.78 4.71 -13.30
N THR A 57 10.96 5.27 -13.56
CA THR A 57 11.67 5.19 -14.83
C THR A 57 12.96 4.37 -14.77
N LEU A 58 12.99 3.31 -13.98
CA LEU A 58 14.15 2.43 -13.86
C LEU A 58 14.45 1.69 -15.17
N PRO A 59 15.76 1.46 -15.48
CA PRO A 59 16.18 0.91 -16.76
C PRO A 59 15.89 -0.58 -16.93
N ASP A 60 15.80 -1.34 -15.83
CA ASP A 60 15.77 -2.80 -15.85
C ASP A 60 14.39 -3.39 -15.58
N LEU A 61 13.57 -2.76 -14.73
CA LEU A 61 12.24 -3.25 -14.42
C LEU A 61 11.26 -2.10 -14.15
N PRO A 62 10.03 -2.19 -14.65
CA PRO A 62 9.00 -1.19 -14.32
C PRO A 62 8.73 -1.15 -12.78
N ALA A 63 8.62 0.05 -12.22
CA ALA A 63 8.36 0.23 -10.78
C ALA A 63 7.11 -0.51 -10.28
N GLN A 64 6.10 -0.67 -11.15
CA GLN A 64 4.90 -1.44 -10.85
C GLN A 64 5.19 -2.90 -10.52
N GLU A 65 6.11 -3.51 -11.26
CA GLU A 65 6.50 -4.90 -11.04
C GLU A 65 7.25 -5.04 -9.71
N ILE A 66 8.15 -4.11 -9.41
CA ILE A 66 8.86 -4.07 -8.12
C ILE A 66 7.86 -3.96 -6.98
N CYS A 67 6.92 -3.01 -7.08
CA CYS A 67 5.89 -2.82 -6.08
C CYS A 67 5.02 -4.08 -5.90
N ARG A 68 4.63 -4.71 -7.02
CA ARG A 68 3.88 -5.97 -7.00
C ARG A 68 4.67 -7.11 -6.35
N MET A 69 5.96 -7.23 -6.66
CA MET A 69 6.85 -8.22 -6.04
C MET A 69 7.01 -7.97 -4.54
N MET A 70 7.16 -6.70 -4.11
CA MET A 70 7.18 -6.35 -2.70
C MET A 70 5.87 -6.75 -1.99
N ARG A 71 4.72 -6.49 -2.62
CA ARG A 71 3.41 -6.82 -2.04
C ARG A 71 3.09 -8.32 -2.02
N SER A 72 3.71 -9.11 -2.89
CA SER A 72 3.53 -10.56 -2.93
C SER A 72 4.32 -11.32 -1.86
N ARG A 73 5.36 -10.72 -1.30
CA ARG A 73 6.22 -11.34 -0.29
C ARG A 73 5.77 -10.95 1.11
N SER A 74 5.56 -11.88 2.01
CA SER A 74 5.11 -11.63 3.39
C SER A 74 6.00 -10.62 4.14
N ARG A 75 7.32 -10.71 3.95
CA ARG A 75 8.30 -9.84 4.59
C ARG A 75 8.17 -8.36 4.18
N THR A 76 7.85 -8.06 2.91
CA THR A 76 7.82 -6.71 2.34
C THR A 76 6.41 -6.23 2.00
N SER A 77 5.37 -7.03 2.18
CA SER A 77 4.00 -6.70 1.81
C SER A 77 3.45 -5.46 2.52
N GLY A 78 3.89 -5.23 3.76
CA GLY A 78 3.51 -4.07 4.57
C GLY A 78 4.47 -2.89 4.51
N LEU A 79 5.60 -3.02 3.78
CA LEU A 79 6.64 -1.99 3.72
C LEU A 79 6.11 -0.74 3.00
N PRO A 80 6.15 0.46 3.63
CA PRO A 80 5.75 1.70 2.99
C PRO A 80 6.54 1.96 1.72
N CYS A 81 5.84 2.32 0.63
CA CYS A 81 6.45 2.60 -0.67
C CYS A 81 5.83 3.86 -1.27
N ILE A 82 6.67 4.85 -1.58
CA ILE A 82 6.31 6.05 -2.33
C ILE A 82 6.92 5.95 -3.72
N MET A 83 6.10 6.09 -4.75
CA MET A 83 6.58 6.19 -6.13
C MET A 83 6.93 7.64 -6.48
N LEU A 84 8.06 7.81 -7.17
CA LEU A 84 8.52 9.09 -7.70
C LEU A 84 8.43 9.04 -9.23
N GLY A 85 7.69 9.93 -9.88
CA GLY A 85 7.56 9.87 -11.33
C GLY A 85 7.05 11.14 -11.97
N ASP A 86 7.30 11.28 -13.29
CA ASP A 86 7.01 12.51 -14.05
C ASP A 86 5.55 12.69 -14.48
N GLY A 87 4.70 11.73 -14.21
CA GLY A 87 3.27 11.76 -14.56
C GLY A 87 2.98 11.70 -16.08
N ARG A 88 4.03 11.71 -16.93
CA ARG A 88 3.90 11.86 -18.40
C ARG A 88 3.96 10.56 -19.19
N ARG A 89 4.56 9.49 -18.65
CA ARG A 89 4.74 8.20 -19.33
C ARG A 89 3.67 7.16 -18.97
N GLY A 90 2.41 7.57 -18.93
CA GLY A 90 1.28 6.62 -18.76
C GLY A 90 1.04 6.16 -17.32
N LEU A 91 1.86 6.54 -16.37
CA LEU A 91 1.64 6.33 -14.94
C LEU A 91 1.12 7.62 -14.32
N ARG A 92 -0.19 7.77 -14.33
CA ARG A 92 -0.84 8.76 -13.46
C ARG A 92 -0.67 8.33 -12.00
N ALA A 93 -0.68 9.29 -11.08
CA ALA A 93 -0.65 9.00 -9.64
C ALA A 93 -1.67 7.93 -9.23
N ILE A 94 -2.81 7.84 -9.92
CA ILE A 94 -3.86 6.83 -9.76
C ILE A 94 -3.35 5.42 -10.08
N ASP A 95 -2.48 5.28 -11.09
CA ASP A 95 -1.96 3.97 -11.50
C ASP A 95 -0.88 3.47 -10.53
N GLY A 96 0.02 4.34 -10.05
CA GLY A 96 1.02 3.98 -9.04
C GLY A 96 0.39 3.43 -7.75
N LEU A 97 -0.64 4.11 -7.26
CA LEU A 97 -1.41 3.67 -6.09
C LEU A 97 -2.16 2.35 -6.35
N SER A 98 -2.53 2.10 -7.61
CA SER A 98 -3.19 0.86 -8.04
C SER A 98 -2.29 -0.36 -7.95
N PHE A 99 -0.99 -0.20 -8.06
CA PHE A 99 -0.01 -1.29 -7.95
C PHE A 99 0.44 -1.57 -6.52
N GLY A 100 -0.14 -0.86 -5.54
CA GLY A 100 0.13 -1.09 -4.12
C GLY A 100 1.12 -0.11 -3.50
N ALA A 101 1.53 0.97 -4.19
CA ALA A 101 2.23 2.07 -3.56
C ALA A 101 1.36 2.74 -2.49
N ASP A 102 1.98 3.28 -1.45
CA ASP A 102 1.27 3.98 -0.38
C ASP A 102 1.05 5.46 -0.71
N ASP A 103 1.93 6.05 -1.53
CA ASP A 103 1.81 7.41 -2.05
C ASP A 103 2.55 7.55 -3.39
N TYR A 104 2.33 8.67 -4.07
CA TYR A 104 2.96 9.02 -5.35
C TYR A 104 3.35 10.49 -5.32
N VAL A 105 4.59 10.80 -5.73
CA VAL A 105 5.11 12.16 -5.85
C VAL A 105 5.46 12.43 -7.30
N THR A 106 4.95 13.53 -7.83
CA THR A 106 5.20 13.90 -9.23
C THR A 106 6.50 14.70 -9.34
N LYS A 107 7.42 14.27 -10.22
CA LYS A 107 8.61 15.03 -10.59
C LYS A 107 8.25 16.20 -11.56
N PRO A 108 8.81 17.40 -11.41
CA PRO A 108 9.71 17.80 -10.32
C PRO A 108 8.95 18.07 -9.02
N PHE A 109 9.56 17.72 -7.89
CA PHE A 109 8.98 17.91 -6.57
C PHE A 109 9.88 18.74 -5.66
N ASP A 110 9.27 19.37 -4.67
CA ASP A 110 9.97 19.96 -3.55
C ASP A 110 10.40 18.88 -2.54
N ILE A 111 11.61 18.98 -2.03
CA ILE A 111 12.12 18.06 -1.02
C ILE A 111 11.28 18.12 0.27
N GLU A 112 10.79 19.29 0.64
CA GLU A 112 9.92 19.44 1.81
C GLU A 112 8.60 18.68 1.64
N GLU A 113 8.04 18.67 0.43
CA GLU A 113 6.87 17.86 0.08
C GLU A 113 7.19 16.37 0.22
N LEU A 114 8.32 15.91 -0.36
CA LEU A 114 8.74 14.50 -0.24
C LEU A 114 8.94 14.09 1.20
N GLU A 115 9.61 14.92 2.02
CA GLU A 115 9.79 14.66 3.46
C GLU A 115 8.45 14.58 4.21
N ALA A 116 7.54 15.53 3.94
CA ALA A 116 6.22 15.53 4.59
C ALA A 116 5.43 14.26 4.27
N ARG A 117 5.46 13.82 3.01
CA ARG A 117 4.81 12.57 2.56
C ARG A 117 5.49 11.33 3.15
N LEU A 118 6.83 11.32 3.18
CA LEU A 118 7.59 10.24 3.79
C LEU A 118 7.27 10.12 5.29
N ARG A 119 7.22 11.23 6.03
CA ARG A 119 6.78 11.25 7.42
C ARG A 119 5.33 10.77 7.56
N ALA A 120 4.45 11.13 6.63
CA ALA A 120 3.05 10.72 6.67
C ALA A 120 2.89 9.20 6.50
N VAL A 121 3.62 8.57 5.56
CA VAL A 121 3.56 7.11 5.39
C VAL A 121 4.26 6.37 6.52
N LEU A 122 5.32 6.94 7.10
CA LEU A 122 6.05 6.39 8.24
C LEU A 122 5.33 6.60 9.59
N ARG A 123 4.52 7.65 9.72
CA ARG A 123 3.68 7.91 10.90
C ARG A 123 2.47 6.99 10.96
N ARG A 124 2.07 6.43 9.80
CA ARG A 124 1.11 5.33 9.82
C ARG A 124 1.70 4.31 10.78
N PRO A 125 1.03 3.99 11.90
CA PRO A 125 1.51 2.91 12.75
C PRO A 125 1.82 1.75 11.81
N ALA A 126 3.00 1.15 11.96
CA ALA A 126 3.15 -0.25 11.57
C ALA A 126 1.87 -0.90 12.04
N PRO A 127 1.12 -1.65 11.18
CA PRO A 127 -0.20 -2.11 11.56
C PRO A 127 -0.08 -2.50 13.03
N ARG A 128 -0.73 -1.73 13.90
CA ARG A 128 -0.87 -2.16 15.30
C ARG A 128 -1.30 -3.60 15.17
N PRO A 129 -0.71 -4.52 15.87
CA PRO A 129 -1.37 -5.80 16.07
C PRO A 129 -2.76 -5.37 16.49
N LEU A 130 -3.72 -5.73 15.70
CA LEU A 130 -5.07 -5.20 15.72
C LEU A 130 -5.71 -5.68 17.02
N GLU A 131 -5.44 -4.96 18.12
CA GLU A 131 -5.73 -5.36 19.50
C GLU A 131 -7.23 -5.30 19.84
N ASP A 132 -8.05 -4.61 19.01
CA ASP A 132 -9.46 -4.38 19.34
C ASP A 132 -10.50 -4.88 18.31
N GLY A 133 -10.09 -5.69 17.33
CA GLY A 133 -11.02 -6.34 16.39
C GLY A 133 -10.79 -7.85 16.34
N PRO A 134 -11.74 -8.66 15.82
CA PRO A 134 -11.56 -10.09 15.76
C PRO A 134 -10.27 -10.41 14.99
N ALA A 135 -9.32 -11.06 15.67
CA ALA A 135 -8.06 -11.50 15.07
C ALA A 135 -8.30 -12.43 13.87
N ALA A 136 -9.48 -13.04 13.81
CA ALA A 136 -9.91 -13.90 12.73
C ALA A 136 -11.38 -13.69 12.42
N PHE A 137 -11.73 -13.81 11.14
CA PHE A 137 -13.10 -13.89 10.66
C PHE A 137 -13.32 -15.22 9.96
N ARG A 138 -14.40 -15.89 10.28
CA ARG A 138 -14.86 -17.10 9.61
C ARG A 138 -16.27 -16.87 9.09
N GLY A 139 -16.40 -16.77 7.78
CA GLY A 139 -17.65 -16.64 7.08
C GLY A 139 -17.89 -17.81 6.14
N LYS A 140 -19.02 -17.81 5.46
CA LYS A 140 -19.40 -18.90 4.55
C LYS A 140 -18.35 -19.17 3.46
N HIS A 141 -17.72 -18.11 2.92
CA HIS A 141 -16.77 -18.19 1.80
C HIS A 141 -15.41 -17.60 2.14
N ILE A 142 -15.28 -16.83 3.21
CA ILE A 142 -14.04 -16.13 3.56
C ILE A 142 -13.63 -16.57 4.97
N ASP A 143 -12.42 -17.11 5.05
CA ASP A 143 -11.70 -17.27 6.30
C ASP A 143 -10.51 -16.30 6.26
N ALA A 144 -10.47 -15.37 7.20
CA ALA A 144 -9.41 -14.39 7.31
C ALA A 144 -8.79 -14.41 8.69
N ASN A 145 -7.47 -14.58 8.76
CA ASN A 145 -6.67 -14.29 9.93
C ASN A 145 -5.90 -13.00 9.66
N PHE A 146 -6.34 -11.92 10.27
CA PHE A 146 -5.76 -10.61 10.05
C PHE A 146 -4.43 -10.42 10.79
N ALA A 147 -4.19 -11.18 11.87
CA ALA A 147 -2.91 -11.17 12.58
C ALA A 147 -1.80 -11.82 11.75
N ASP A 148 -2.10 -12.97 11.15
CA ASP A 148 -1.14 -13.71 10.31
C ASP A 148 -1.15 -13.26 8.84
N VAL A 149 -2.00 -12.28 8.48
CA VAL A 149 -2.15 -11.78 7.09
C VAL A 149 -2.51 -12.93 6.13
N VAL A 150 -3.37 -13.84 6.58
CA VAL A 150 -3.84 -14.99 5.79
C VAL A 150 -5.32 -14.81 5.50
N VAL A 151 -5.66 -14.83 4.21
CA VAL A 151 -7.05 -14.84 3.75
C VAL A 151 -7.25 -16.03 2.82
N CYS A 152 -8.28 -16.81 3.10
CA CYS A 152 -8.72 -17.92 2.26
C CYS A 152 -10.13 -17.65 1.76
N VAL A 153 -10.39 -17.98 0.51
CA VAL A 153 -11.72 -17.96 -0.10
C VAL A 153 -12.02 -19.38 -0.59
N ASP A 154 -13.11 -19.95 -0.12
CA ASP A 154 -13.48 -21.35 -0.41
C ASP A 154 -12.29 -22.30 -0.16
N GLY A 155 -11.59 -22.11 0.97
CA GLY A 155 -10.42 -22.92 1.37
C GLY A 155 -9.13 -22.64 0.60
N LYS A 156 -9.13 -21.75 -0.39
CA LYS A 156 -7.94 -21.40 -1.18
C LYS A 156 -7.36 -20.07 -0.74
N ARG A 157 -6.06 -20.06 -0.43
CA ARG A 157 -5.34 -18.83 -0.05
C ARG A 157 -5.35 -17.79 -1.15
N VAL A 158 -5.67 -16.54 -0.77
CA VAL A 158 -5.71 -15.38 -1.66
C VAL A 158 -4.69 -14.34 -1.18
N SER A 159 -3.86 -13.85 -2.09
CA SER A 159 -2.89 -12.80 -1.77
C SER A 159 -3.55 -11.43 -1.91
N LEU A 160 -3.68 -10.71 -0.80
CA LEU A 160 -4.18 -9.33 -0.76
C LEU A 160 -3.02 -8.37 -0.50
N THR A 161 -3.09 -7.19 -1.11
CA THR A 161 -2.24 -6.07 -0.73
C THR A 161 -2.67 -5.53 0.64
N LYS A 162 -1.80 -4.75 1.30
CA LYS A 162 -2.12 -4.12 2.59
C LYS A 162 -3.44 -3.34 2.56
N ARG A 163 -3.68 -2.57 1.48
CA ARG A 163 -4.93 -1.82 1.30
C ARG A 163 -6.15 -2.72 1.16
N GLU A 164 -6.04 -3.75 0.35
CA GLU A 164 -7.13 -4.73 0.16
C GLU A 164 -7.44 -5.49 1.46
N LEU A 165 -6.40 -5.82 2.24
CA LEU A 165 -6.56 -6.48 3.54
C LEU A 165 -7.25 -5.55 4.55
N LEU A 166 -6.82 -4.28 4.63
CA LEU A 166 -7.45 -3.28 5.50
C LEU A 166 -8.90 -3.02 5.10
N LEU A 167 -9.19 -2.92 3.79
CA LEU A 167 -10.56 -2.81 3.30
C LEU A 167 -11.41 -4.01 3.70
N LEU A 168 -10.92 -5.22 3.45
CA LEU A 168 -11.63 -6.44 3.81
C LEU A 168 -11.92 -6.47 5.30
N ARG A 169 -10.94 -6.11 6.12
CA ARG A 169 -11.10 -6.08 7.56
C ARG A 169 -12.20 -5.12 8.00
N VAL A 170 -12.14 -3.87 7.59
CA VAL A 170 -13.16 -2.86 7.96
C VAL A 170 -14.54 -3.28 7.50
N LEU A 171 -14.64 -3.83 6.29
CA LEU A 171 -15.89 -4.34 5.74
C LEU A 171 -16.47 -5.49 6.59
N VAL A 172 -15.62 -6.40 7.03
CA VAL A 172 -16.02 -7.56 7.85
C VAL A 172 -16.34 -7.16 9.29
N GLU A 173 -15.56 -6.24 9.88
CA GLU A 173 -15.81 -5.69 11.22
C GLU A 173 -17.14 -4.94 11.28
N GLN A 174 -17.47 -4.21 10.22
CA GLN A 174 -18.69 -3.42 10.10
C GLN A 174 -19.73 -4.08 9.18
N ARG A 175 -19.74 -5.43 9.16
CA ARG A 175 -20.63 -6.21 8.30
C ARG A 175 -22.09 -5.79 8.47
N ASN A 176 -22.84 -5.89 7.40
CA ASN A 176 -24.25 -5.47 7.30
C ASN A 176 -24.50 -3.96 7.46
N ARG A 177 -23.43 -3.14 7.68
CA ARG A 177 -23.49 -1.69 7.70
C ARG A 177 -22.97 -1.12 6.36
N THR A 178 -23.65 -0.08 5.88
CA THR A 178 -23.15 0.70 4.72
C THR A 178 -22.05 1.64 5.19
N LEU A 179 -20.87 1.51 4.58
CA LEU A 179 -19.71 2.35 4.84
C LEU A 179 -19.53 3.32 3.68
N SER A 180 -19.39 4.60 4.00
CA SER A 180 -19.08 5.63 3.02
C SER A 180 -17.66 5.46 2.47
N ARG A 181 -17.41 6.04 1.29
CA ARG A 181 -16.06 6.06 0.71
C ARG A 181 -15.04 6.74 1.61
N ASN A 182 -15.47 7.76 2.36
CA ASN A 182 -14.62 8.45 3.33
C ASN A 182 -14.25 7.56 4.52
N GLU A 183 -15.20 6.83 5.09
CA GLU A 183 -14.92 5.87 6.16
C GLU A 183 -13.97 4.77 5.69
N LEU A 184 -14.16 4.28 4.47
CA LEU A 184 -13.28 3.28 3.87
C LEU A 184 -11.89 3.83 3.57
N SER A 185 -11.75 5.06 3.06
CA SER A 185 -10.45 5.67 2.80
C SER A 185 -9.66 5.97 4.09
N SER A 186 -10.35 6.33 5.17
CA SER A 186 -9.71 6.56 6.46
C SER A 186 -9.05 5.31 7.04
N ALA A 187 -9.53 4.12 6.68
CA ALA A 187 -8.96 2.86 7.13
C ALA A 187 -7.48 2.66 6.72
N TRP A 188 -7.04 3.31 5.64
CA TRP A 188 -5.62 3.30 5.24
C TRP A 188 -4.95 4.66 5.33
N GLY A 189 -5.58 5.65 5.99
CA GLY A 189 -5.01 6.97 6.21
C GLY A 189 -4.89 7.83 4.95
N ALA A 190 -5.69 7.56 3.91
CA ALA A 190 -5.77 8.41 2.74
C ALA A 190 -6.63 9.64 3.05
N ASP A 191 -6.21 10.80 2.51
CA ASP A 191 -7.03 12.00 2.54
C ASP A 191 -8.36 11.74 1.79
N ALA A 192 -9.48 12.14 2.37
CA ALA A 192 -10.84 11.82 1.91
C ALA A 192 -11.20 12.37 0.51
N ARG A 193 -10.24 13.00 -0.20
CA ARG A 193 -10.49 13.75 -1.43
C ARG A 193 -10.57 12.91 -2.70
N ASP A 194 -10.17 11.64 -2.67
CA ASP A 194 -10.19 10.81 -3.90
C ASP A 194 -11.00 9.52 -3.73
N CYS A 195 -12.31 9.68 -3.90
CA CYS A 195 -13.28 8.58 -3.90
C CYS A 195 -12.97 7.49 -4.96
N ARG A 196 -12.26 7.85 -6.05
CA ARG A 196 -11.92 6.90 -7.13
C ARG A 196 -10.90 5.85 -6.70
N VAL A 197 -10.03 6.18 -5.75
CA VAL A 197 -9.07 5.24 -5.18
C VAL A 197 -9.79 4.12 -4.43
N VAL A 198 -10.86 4.44 -3.71
CA VAL A 198 -11.69 3.45 -3.01
C VAL A 198 -12.36 2.52 -4.00
N ASP A 199 -12.99 3.08 -5.05
CA ASP A 199 -13.70 2.30 -6.04
C ASP A 199 -12.77 1.34 -6.79
N SER A 200 -11.57 1.80 -7.16
CA SER A 200 -10.53 0.97 -7.79
C SER A 200 -10.04 -0.15 -6.86
N ALA A 201 -9.79 0.17 -5.60
CA ALA A 201 -9.35 -0.81 -4.61
C ALA A 201 -10.45 -1.84 -4.33
N MET A 202 -11.71 -1.41 -4.28
CA MET A 202 -12.86 -2.26 -4.07
C MET A 202 -13.10 -3.21 -5.24
N TRP A 203 -12.95 -2.74 -6.47
CA TRP A 203 -13.02 -3.58 -7.66
C TRP A 203 -11.95 -4.68 -7.64
N LYS A 204 -10.70 -4.32 -7.28
CA LYS A 204 -9.60 -5.29 -7.18
C LYS A 204 -9.84 -6.30 -6.08
N LEU A 205 -10.31 -5.85 -4.92
CA LEU A 205 -10.64 -6.73 -3.80
C LEU A 205 -11.71 -7.74 -4.22
N ARG A 206 -12.82 -7.29 -4.80
CA ARG A 206 -13.88 -8.19 -5.31
C ARG A 206 -13.34 -9.26 -6.26
N ARG A 207 -12.49 -8.84 -7.21
CA ARG A 207 -11.90 -9.75 -8.20
C ARG A 207 -11.03 -10.82 -7.56
N LYS A 208 -10.28 -10.48 -6.52
CA LYS A 208 -9.45 -11.43 -5.77
C LYS A 208 -10.26 -12.34 -4.87
N LEU A 209 -11.34 -11.84 -4.29
CA LEU A 209 -12.26 -12.62 -3.46
C LEU A 209 -13.15 -13.59 -4.28
N ARG A 210 -13.12 -13.54 -5.60
CA ARG A 210 -13.85 -14.46 -6.50
C ARG A 210 -15.34 -14.58 -6.13
N SER A 211 -15.79 -15.79 -5.76
CA SER A 211 -17.17 -16.08 -5.33
C SER A 211 -17.60 -15.18 -4.18
N ALA A 212 -16.74 -14.96 -3.21
CA ALA A 212 -17.02 -14.11 -2.06
C ALA A 212 -17.04 -12.61 -2.39
N GLY A 213 -16.55 -12.20 -3.55
CA GLY A 213 -16.62 -10.80 -4.01
C GLY A 213 -18.04 -10.26 -4.14
N SER A 214 -19.02 -11.14 -4.38
CA SER A 214 -20.45 -10.79 -4.44
C SER A 214 -21.03 -10.37 -3.08
N GLN A 215 -20.38 -10.75 -1.96
CA GLN A 215 -20.78 -10.32 -0.62
C GLN A 215 -20.54 -8.83 -0.39
N ILE A 216 -19.67 -8.19 -1.19
CA ILE A 216 -19.45 -6.76 -1.13
C ILE A 216 -20.42 -6.08 -2.09
N GLU A 217 -21.45 -5.46 -1.57
CA GLU A 217 -22.46 -4.72 -2.34
C GLU A 217 -22.06 -3.26 -2.52
N THR A 218 -22.38 -2.67 -3.68
CA THR A 218 -22.28 -1.23 -3.89
C THR A 218 -23.63 -0.58 -3.60
N ILE A 219 -23.67 0.31 -2.63
CA ILE A 219 -24.85 1.12 -2.33
C ILE A 219 -24.68 2.44 -3.08
N VAL A 220 -25.42 2.58 -4.17
CA VAL A 220 -25.31 3.73 -5.08
C VAL A 220 -25.54 5.04 -4.32
N GLY A 221 -24.64 6.00 -4.51
CA GLY A 221 -24.66 7.30 -3.83
C GLY A 221 -24.09 7.28 -2.40
N PHE A 222 -23.96 6.13 -1.74
CA PHE A 222 -23.53 6.04 -0.35
C PHE A 222 -22.15 5.40 -0.18
N GLY A 223 -21.90 4.20 -0.74
CA GLY A 223 -20.63 3.51 -0.54
C GLY A 223 -20.73 2.01 -0.73
N TYR A 224 -20.23 1.25 0.24
CA TYR A 224 -20.13 -0.21 0.16
C TYR A 224 -20.61 -0.89 1.43
N ARG A 225 -21.13 -2.10 1.29
CA ARG A 225 -21.58 -2.93 2.40
C ARG A 225 -21.11 -4.37 2.20
N PHE A 226 -20.61 -5.00 3.26
CA PHE A 226 -20.33 -6.43 3.28
C PHE A 226 -21.56 -7.15 3.84
N ASN A 227 -22.18 -7.97 3.01
CA ASN A 227 -23.32 -8.78 3.43
C ASN A 227 -22.83 -10.17 3.87
N GLU A 228 -23.01 -10.47 5.13
CA GLU A 228 -22.85 -11.84 5.61
C GLU A 228 -24.17 -12.58 5.36
N PRO A 229 -24.19 -13.64 4.54
CA PRO A 229 -25.43 -14.41 4.39
C PRO A 229 -25.81 -15.00 5.74
N THR A 230 -27.01 -14.68 6.18
CA THR A 230 -27.60 -15.32 7.37
C THR A 230 -27.64 -16.83 7.14
N VAL A 231 -27.11 -17.58 8.08
CA VAL A 231 -27.15 -19.05 8.08
C VAL A 231 -28.57 -19.52 8.30
#